data_421cf3428d14c07cfca031033412f133
#
_entry.id   421cf3428d14c07cfca031033412f133
#
_cell.length_a   1.000
_cell.length_b   1.000
_cell.length_c   1.000
_cell.angle_alpha   90.00
_cell.angle_beta   90.00
_cell.angle_gamma   90.00
#
_symmetry.space_group_name_H-M   'P 1'
#
loop_
_entity.id
_entity.type
_entity.pdbx_description
1 polymer ?
#
loop_
_entity_poly.entity_id
_entity_poly.type
_entity_poly.pdbx_seq_one_letter_code
_entity_poly.pdbx_strand_id
1 'polypeptide(L)'
;MIILSDSEHLDMIDNLEMIVRSDRVYESVYDKDSQEVIQWTNFFRKRANIPDIFGEISKRLATRKYLHAEIVGTFWHHFSALAPQIMSLAAAKVDNNLMRHYIVQIIFEELGTRNHRVIHPDLFLDTIESIGISPERRHELVGRHLPKLGFKMLSQIMDEAKSNSEILGILLGLEIDANENIQTIFDALAYNDEATIKVKDTPFFIIHHIAEDEHIRLNVANFLRFCQTESEKEKFLLGFDKAVNFWSHYWNAMSQVIDMEALA
;
A
#
# COMPACT_ATOMS: atom_id res chain seq x y z
N MET A 1 -4.30 4.18 -25.05
CA MET A 1 -5.51 4.34 -24.23
C MET A 1 -6.57 3.42 -24.83
N ILE A 2 -6.85 2.29 -24.15
CA ILE A 2 -7.94 1.38 -24.54
C ILE A 2 -9.19 1.92 -23.84
N ILE A 3 -10.11 2.49 -24.62
CA ILE A 3 -11.44 2.87 -24.12
C ILE A 3 -12.25 1.58 -24.11
N LEU A 4 -12.49 1.01 -22.92
CA LEU A 4 -13.39 -0.11 -22.76
C LEU A 4 -14.84 0.38 -22.93
N SER A 5 -15.69 -0.46 -23.52
CA SER A 5 -17.15 -0.23 -23.49
C SER A 5 -17.68 -0.44 -22.06
N ASP A 6 -18.86 0.13 -21.77
CA ASP A 6 -19.48 -0.02 -20.43
C ASP A 6 -19.69 -1.50 -20.05
N SER A 7 -19.98 -2.37 -21.02
CA SER A 7 -20.10 -3.82 -20.78
C SER A 7 -18.76 -4.50 -20.48
N GLU A 8 -17.69 -4.11 -21.16
CA GLU A 8 -16.34 -4.63 -20.88
C GLU A 8 -15.81 -4.13 -19.55
N HIS A 9 -16.23 -2.93 -19.10
CA HIS A 9 -15.90 -2.40 -17.79
C HIS A 9 -16.60 -3.17 -16.67
N LEU A 10 -17.90 -3.50 -16.82
CA LEU A 10 -18.65 -4.32 -15.88
C LEU A 10 -18.12 -5.76 -15.83
N ASP A 11 -17.88 -6.39 -16.99
CA ASP A 11 -17.27 -7.72 -17.07
C ASP A 11 -15.87 -7.75 -16.43
N MET A 12 -15.11 -6.66 -16.51
CA MET A 12 -13.81 -6.55 -15.86
C MET A 12 -13.97 -6.44 -14.34
N ILE A 13 -14.93 -5.66 -13.84
CA ILE A 13 -15.22 -5.51 -12.41
C ILE A 13 -15.66 -6.87 -11.82
N ASP A 14 -16.61 -7.56 -12.45
CA ASP A 14 -17.08 -8.87 -12.02
C ASP A 14 -15.95 -9.91 -12.03
N ASN A 15 -15.07 -9.87 -13.04
CA ASN A 15 -13.91 -10.75 -13.12
C ASN A 15 -12.86 -10.38 -12.04
N LEU A 16 -12.65 -9.10 -11.74
CA LEU A 16 -11.75 -8.66 -10.67
C LEU A 16 -12.25 -9.12 -9.30
N GLU A 17 -13.53 -8.95 -8.99
CA GLU A 17 -14.13 -9.46 -7.76
C GLU A 17 -14.01 -10.98 -7.66
N MET A 18 -14.21 -11.70 -8.76
CA MET A 18 -14.07 -13.16 -8.80
C MET A 18 -12.62 -13.59 -8.61
N ILE A 19 -11.64 -12.91 -9.22
CA ILE A 19 -10.21 -13.18 -9.07
C ILE A 19 -9.80 -12.94 -7.61
N VAL A 20 -10.14 -11.78 -7.06
CA VAL A 20 -9.85 -11.44 -5.66
C VAL A 20 -10.48 -12.42 -4.68
N ARG A 21 -11.66 -13.01 -4.99
CA ARG A 21 -12.35 -13.98 -4.13
C ARG A 21 -11.95 -15.43 -4.34
N SER A 22 -11.60 -15.85 -5.55
CA SER A 22 -11.42 -17.27 -5.90
C SER A 22 -10.00 -17.81 -5.66
N ASP A 23 -8.98 -16.95 -5.72
CA ASP A 23 -7.57 -17.37 -5.52
C ASP A 23 -7.13 -17.32 -4.04
N ARG A 24 -8.04 -17.01 -3.12
CA ARG A 24 -7.79 -16.95 -1.68
C ARG A 24 -7.82 -18.32 -1.02
N VAL A 25 -7.05 -19.27 -1.52
CA VAL A 25 -6.78 -20.51 -0.81
C VAL A 25 -5.65 -20.29 0.20
N TYR A 26 -5.89 -19.40 1.14
CA TYR A 26 -5.05 -19.35 2.33
C TYR A 26 -5.58 -20.41 3.31
N GLU A 27 -5.06 -21.62 3.23
CA GLU A 27 -5.11 -22.53 4.36
C GLU A 27 -4.27 -21.93 5.51
N SER A 28 -4.74 -20.85 6.11
CA SER A 28 -4.12 -20.38 7.33
C SER A 28 -4.51 -21.32 8.45
N VAL A 29 -3.52 -21.83 9.18
CA VAL A 29 -3.76 -22.59 10.42
C VAL A 29 -4.50 -21.72 11.46
N TYR A 30 -4.40 -20.40 11.34
CA TYR A 30 -5.17 -19.43 12.06
C TYR A 30 -6.29 -18.91 11.18
N ASP A 31 -7.53 -19.11 11.64
CA ASP A 31 -8.70 -18.45 11.06
C ASP A 31 -8.48 -16.93 11.15
N LYS A 32 -8.37 -16.27 10.00
CA LYS A 32 -8.20 -14.81 9.87
C LYS A 32 -9.32 -14.02 10.56
N ASP A 33 -10.48 -14.64 10.73
CA ASP A 33 -11.65 -14.08 11.39
C ASP A 33 -11.70 -14.47 12.89
N SER A 34 -10.68 -15.16 13.41
CA SER A 34 -10.60 -15.50 14.81
C SER A 34 -10.55 -14.26 15.71
N GLN A 35 -11.09 -14.38 16.93
CA GLN A 35 -11.02 -13.29 17.91
C GLN A 35 -9.58 -12.89 18.24
N GLU A 36 -8.65 -13.82 18.19
CA GLU A 36 -7.23 -13.54 18.44
C GLU A 36 -6.61 -12.66 17.35
N VAL A 37 -6.87 -12.96 16.07
CA VAL A 37 -6.44 -12.11 14.95
C VAL A 37 -7.03 -10.71 15.06
N ILE A 38 -8.32 -10.59 15.37
CA ILE A 38 -8.98 -9.29 15.56
C ILE A 38 -8.34 -8.49 16.69
N GLN A 39 -8.05 -9.13 17.85
CA GLN A 39 -7.41 -8.47 19.00
C GLN A 39 -6.01 -7.96 18.65
N TRP A 40 -5.20 -8.77 17.97
CA TRP A 40 -3.85 -8.37 17.55
C TRP A 40 -3.88 -7.31 16.46
N THR A 41 -4.81 -7.37 15.52
CA THR A 41 -5.02 -6.29 14.54
C THR A 41 -5.27 -4.95 15.25
N ASN A 42 -6.19 -4.93 16.20
CA ASN A 42 -6.46 -3.72 16.99
C ASN A 42 -5.24 -3.25 17.80
N PHE A 43 -4.46 -4.17 18.34
CA PHE A 43 -3.21 -3.84 19.04
C PHE A 43 -2.22 -3.15 18.10
N PHE A 44 -1.97 -3.70 16.91
CA PHE A 44 -1.03 -3.13 15.94
C PHE A 44 -1.52 -1.79 15.40
N ARG A 45 -2.80 -1.65 15.07
CA ARG A 45 -3.38 -0.35 14.65
C ARG A 45 -3.22 0.73 15.73
N LYS A 46 -3.45 0.39 17.00
CA LYS A 46 -3.21 1.30 18.11
C LYS A 46 -1.74 1.63 18.28
N ARG A 47 -0.84 0.65 18.13
CA ARG A 47 0.61 0.85 18.21
C ARG A 47 1.13 1.74 17.10
N ALA A 48 0.62 1.60 15.88
CA ALA A 48 0.97 2.44 14.75
C ALA A 48 0.60 3.92 14.94
N ASN A 49 -0.34 4.23 15.85
CA ASN A 49 -0.84 5.58 16.09
C ASN A 49 -1.26 6.29 14.78
N ILE A 50 -2.08 5.60 14.00
CA ILE A 50 -2.52 5.99 12.65
C ILE A 50 -2.92 7.48 12.53
N PRO A 51 -3.67 8.09 13.49
CA PRO A 51 -4.02 9.51 13.41
C PRO A 51 -2.81 10.46 13.31
N ASP A 52 -1.69 10.13 13.94
CA ASP A 52 -0.49 10.97 13.89
C ASP A 52 0.23 10.85 12.53
N ILE A 53 0.14 9.67 11.88
CA ILE A 53 0.74 9.45 10.55
C ILE A 53 0.10 10.38 9.52
N PHE A 54 -1.24 10.48 9.52
CA PHE A 54 -2.00 11.18 8.49
C PHE A 54 -2.44 12.60 8.87
N GLY A 55 -2.23 13.04 10.12
CA GLY A 55 -2.80 14.29 10.64
C GLY A 55 -2.41 15.54 9.85
N GLU A 56 -1.16 15.64 9.41
CA GLU A 56 -0.70 16.81 8.66
C GLU A 56 -1.12 16.77 7.18
N ILE A 57 -1.03 15.63 6.52
CA ILE A 57 -1.43 15.52 5.13
C ILE A 57 -2.95 15.73 4.96
N SER A 58 -3.77 15.17 5.84
CA SER A 58 -5.23 15.34 5.81
C SER A 58 -5.67 16.79 5.89
N LYS A 59 -5.01 17.60 6.73
CA LYS A 59 -5.28 19.05 6.82
C LYS A 59 -5.05 19.77 5.49
N ARG A 60 -3.99 19.38 4.75
CA ARG A 60 -3.67 20.00 3.46
C ARG A 60 -4.65 19.56 2.38
N LEU A 61 -4.98 18.28 2.33
CA LEU A 61 -5.90 17.72 1.34
C LEU A 61 -7.33 18.27 1.48
N ALA A 62 -7.73 18.72 2.68
CA ALA A 62 -9.04 19.33 2.90
C ALA A 62 -9.36 20.52 1.96
N THR A 63 -8.34 21.17 1.38
CA THR A 63 -8.52 22.29 0.44
C THR A 63 -8.74 21.86 -1.01
N ARG A 64 -8.70 20.57 -1.32
CA ARG A 64 -9.01 19.96 -2.63
C ARG A 64 -8.41 20.72 -3.82
N LYS A 65 -7.11 20.60 -4.06
CA LYS A 65 -6.39 21.27 -5.17
C LYS A 65 -5.84 20.25 -6.14
N TYR A 66 -5.83 20.57 -7.43
CA TYR A 66 -5.18 19.76 -8.46
C TYR A 66 -3.70 19.48 -8.15
N LEU A 67 -2.99 20.45 -7.59
CA LEU A 67 -1.61 20.29 -7.12
C LEU A 67 -1.44 19.11 -6.15
N HIS A 68 -2.43 18.86 -5.27
CA HIS A 68 -2.38 17.72 -4.34
C HIS A 68 -2.46 16.40 -5.11
N ALA A 69 -3.34 16.32 -6.11
CA ALA A 69 -3.45 15.15 -6.97
C ALA A 69 -2.16 14.88 -7.74
N GLU A 70 -1.52 15.93 -8.31
CA GLU A 70 -0.24 15.80 -9.00
C GLU A 70 0.84 15.21 -8.08
N ILE A 71 0.98 15.75 -6.87
CA ILE A 71 2.04 15.35 -5.93
C ILE A 71 1.77 13.96 -5.38
N VAL A 72 0.59 13.76 -4.76
CA VAL A 72 0.25 12.47 -4.13
C VAL A 72 0.18 11.36 -5.18
N GLY A 73 -0.47 11.61 -6.32
CA GLY A 73 -0.56 10.64 -7.41
C GLY A 73 0.82 10.24 -7.95
N THR A 74 1.71 11.20 -8.16
CA THR A 74 3.07 10.94 -8.64
C THR A 74 3.86 10.04 -7.68
N PHE A 75 3.88 10.39 -6.40
CA PHE A 75 4.73 9.67 -5.45
C PHE A 75 4.11 8.38 -4.96
N TRP A 76 2.79 8.28 -4.91
CA TRP A 76 2.15 6.99 -4.66
C TRP A 76 2.38 6.00 -5.81
N HIS A 77 2.29 6.44 -7.07
CA HIS A 77 2.66 5.58 -8.21
C HIS A 77 4.09 5.06 -8.08
N HIS A 78 5.03 5.91 -7.62
CA HIS A 78 6.40 5.47 -7.38
C HIS A 78 6.49 4.44 -6.25
N PHE A 79 5.73 4.63 -5.15
CA PHE A 79 5.65 3.66 -4.06
C PHE A 79 5.04 2.34 -4.54
N SER A 80 3.91 2.36 -5.23
CA SER A 80 3.24 1.13 -5.70
C SER A 80 4.13 0.32 -6.66
N ALA A 81 4.95 0.98 -7.48
CA ALA A 81 5.94 0.30 -8.31
C ALA A 81 7.12 -0.29 -7.51
N LEU A 82 7.42 0.25 -6.33
CA LEU A 82 8.47 -0.24 -5.44
C LEU A 82 7.98 -1.37 -4.53
N ALA A 83 6.73 -1.39 -4.13
CA ALA A 83 6.18 -2.34 -3.15
C ALA A 83 6.42 -3.81 -3.53
N PRO A 84 6.13 -4.30 -4.75
CA PRO A 84 6.44 -5.67 -5.15
C PRO A 84 7.94 -6.00 -5.10
N GLN A 85 8.83 -5.01 -5.30
CA GLN A 85 10.28 -5.21 -5.21
C GLN A 85 10.72 -5.40 -3.76
N ILE A 86 10.19 -4.62 -2.83
CA ILE A 86 10.45 -4.76 -1.38
C ILE A 86 9.93 -6.11 -0.88
N MET A 87 8.73 -6.51 -1.28
CA MET A 87 8.18 -7.83 -0.94
C MET A 87 9.01 -8.98 -1.53
N SER A 88 9.51 -8.82 -2.76
CA SER A 88 10.40 -9.81 -3.40
C SER A 88 11.73 -9.94 -2.65
N LEU A 89 12.29 -8.84 -2.15
CA LEU A 89 13.47 -8.86 -1.30
C LEU A 89 13.18 -9.56 0.04
N ALA A 90 12.01 -9.29 0.65
CA ALA A 90 11.56 -10.00 1.84
C ALA A 90 11.47 -11.52 1.60
N ALA A 91 10.83 -11.94 0.49
CA ALA A 91 10.71 -13.35 0.12
C ALA A 91 12.09 -14.02 -0.11
N ALA A 92 13.05 -13.29 -0.68
CA ALA A 92 14.41 -13.78 -0.89
C ALA A 92 15.18 -13.96 0.44
N LYS A 93 14.94 -13.08 1.42
CA LYS A 93 15.67 -13.06 2.70
C LYS A 93 15.15 -14.06 3.74
N VAL A 94 13.85 -14.38 3.75
CA VAL A 94 13.33 -15.36 4.70
C VAL A 94 13.88 -16.75 4.41
N ASP A 95 14.29 -17.48 5.43
CA ASP A 95 14.82 -18.84 5.33
C ASP A 95 13.72 -19.92 5.51
N ASN A 96 12.51 -19.53 5.91
CA ASN A 96 11.36 -20.42 6.06
C ASN A 96 10.51 -20.45 4.79
N ASN A 97 10.36 -21.64 4.19
CA ASN A 97 9.64 -21.81 2.92
C ASN A 97 8.14 -21.49 3.02
N LEU A 98 7.53 -21.70 4.18
CA LEU A 98 6.11 -21.39 4.36
C LEU A 98 5.87 -19.88 4.50
N MET A 99 6.74 -19.15 5.21
CA MET A 99 6.72 -17.69 5.21
C MET A 99 6.91 -17.14 3.80
N ARG A 100 7.91 -17.67 3.07
CA ARG A 100 8.16 -17.27 1.68
C ARG A 100 6.94 -17.50 0.80
N HIS A 101 6.26 -18.62 0.97
CA HIS A 101 5.03 -18.93 0.23
C HIS A 101 3.98 -17.84 0.42
N TYR A 102 3.69 -17.41 1.66
CA TYR A 102 2.71 -16.35 1.91
C TYR A 102 3.13 -15.00 1.35
N ILE A 103 4.41 -14.63 1.47
CA ILE A 103 4.91 -13.37 0.89
C ILE A 103 4.75 -13.39 -0.64
N VAL A 104 5.10 -14.51 -1.28
CA VAL A 104 4.98 -14.65 -2.74
C VAL A 104 3.53 -14.58 -3.21
N GLN A 105 2.57 -15.03 -2.40
CA GLN A 105 1.14 -14.88 -2.75
C GLN A 105 0.73 -13.41 -2.84
N ILE A 106 1.13 -12.58 -1.86
CA ILE A 106 0.87 -11.13 -1.91
C ILE A 106 1.55 -10.49 -3.13
N ILE A 107 2.83 -10.83 -3.41
CA ILE A 107 3.52 -10.36 -4.60
C ILE A 107 2.75 -10.73 -5.88
N PHE A 108 2.22 -11.93 -5.93
CA PHE A 108 1.48 -12.43 -7.07
C PHE A 108 0.17 -11.64 -7.28
N GLU A 109 -0.52 -11.26 -6.20
CA GLU A 109 -1.69 -10.37 -6.24
C GLU A 109 -1.32 -8.98 -6.73
N GLU A 110 -0.29 -8.35 -6.16
CA GLU A 110 0.23 -7.05 -6.57
C GLU A 110 0.62 -6.99 -8.06
N LEU A 111 1.12 -8.10 -8.59
CA LEU A 111 1.50 -8.22 -10.01
C LEU A 111 0.36 -8.77 -10.90
N GLY A 112 -0.88 -8.76 -10.41
CA GLY A 112 -2.08 -9.04 -11.21
C GLY A 112 -2.42 -10.51 -11.34
N THR A 113 -1.96 -11.35 -10.41
CA THR A 113 -2.27 -12.79 -10.36
C THR A 113 -1.94 -13.45 -11.71
N ARG A 114 -2.91 -13.85 -12.49
CA ARG A 114 -2.76 -14.46 -13.83
C ARG A 114 -3.02 -13.49 -14.98
N ASN A 115 -3.33 -12.25 -14.66
CA ASN A 115 -3.71 -11.25 -15.63
C ASN A 115 -2.84 -10.01 -15.51
N HIS A 116 -1.86 -9.88 -16.40
CA HIS A 116 -0.95 -8.73 -16.45
C HIS A 116 -1.67 -7.37 -16.67
N ARG A 117 -2.95 -7.36 -17.02
CA ARG A 117 -3.74 -6.13 -17.19
C ARG A 117 -4.23 -5.55 -15.86
N VAL A 118 -4.06 -6.28 -14.76
CA VAL A 118 -4.48 -5.86 -13.41
C VAL A 118 -3.26 -5.73 -12.47
N ILE A 119 -2.08 -5.42 -13.01
CA ILE A 119 -0.90 -5.06 -12.23
C ILE A 119 -1.18 -3.75 -11.50
N HIS A 120 -1.16 -3.75 -10.17
CA HIS A 120 -1.60 -2.61 -9.35
C HIS A 120 -0.90 -1.29 -9.68
N PRO A 121 0.43 -1.21 -9.84
CA PRO A 121 1.11 0.01 -10.30
C PRO A 121 0.58 0.55 -11.63
N ASP A 122 0.28 -0.33 -12.60
CA ASP A 122 -0.21 0.07 -13.91
C ASP A 122 -1.66 0.58 -13.83
N LEU A 123 -2.52 -0.10 -13.03
CA LEU A 123 -3.89 0.39 -12.76
C LEU A 123 -3.89 1.76 -12.09
N PHE A 124 -2.96 1.99 -11.18
CA PHE A 124 -2.83 3.30 -10.57
C PHE A 124 -2.32 4.35 -11.54
N LEU A 125 -1.38 3.99 -12.42
CA LEU A 125 -0.91 4.87 -13.49
C LEU A 125 -2.06 5.30 -14.40
N ASP A 126 -2.88 4.36 -14.86
CA ASP A 126 -4.07 4.65 -15.66
C ASP A 126 -5.04 5.58 -14.92
N THR A 127 -5.20 5.38 -13.61
CA THR A 127 -6.04 6.23 -12.76
C THR A 127 -5.57 7.68 -12.76
N ILE A 128 -4.29 7.95 -12.50
CA ILE A 128 -3.76 9.32 -12.45
C ILE A 128 -3.69 10.00 -13.82
N GLU A 129 -3.48 9.24 -14.88
CA GLU A 129 -3.54 9.76 -16.26
C GLU A 129 -4.97 10.13 -16.66
N SER A 130 -5.97 9.41 -16.21
CA SER A 130 -7.40 9.69 -16.47
C SER A 130 -7.85 11.06 -15.96
N ILE A 131 -7.22 11.58 -14.91
CA ILE A 131 -7.47 12.91 -14.33
C ILE A 131 -6.50 13.99 -14.82
N GLY A 132 -5.66 13.66 -15.81
CA GLY A 132 -4.83 14.63 -16.54
C GLY A 132 -3.42 14.86 -15.96
N ILE A 133 -2.92 14.00 -15.04
CA ILE A 133 -1.55 14.12 -14.54
C ILE A 133 -0.57 13.61 -15.61
N SER A 134 0.16 14.54 -16.24
CA SER A 134 1.01 14.23 -17.39
C SER A 134 2.33 13.53 -16.97
N PRO A 135 2.91 12.73 -17.90
CA PRO A 135 4.23 12.11 -17.69
C PRO A 135 5.34 13.15 -17.41
N GLU A 136 5.31 14.31 -18.10
CA GLU A 136 6.30 15.38 -17.94
C GLU A 136 6.26 15.95 -16.53
N ARG A 137 5.04 16.22 -16.01
CA ARG A 137 4.85 16.74 -14.66
C ARG A 137 5.31 15.73 -13.60
N ARG A 138 4.99 14.46 -13.78
CA ARG A 138 5.47 13.39 -12.90
C ARG A 138 7.00 13.32 -12.89
N HIS A 139 7.64 13.36 -14.05
CA HIS A 139 9.09 13.32 -14.16
C HIS A 139 9.74 14.53 -13.46
N GLU A 140 9.18 15.72 -13.62
CA GLU A 140 9.64 16.94 -12.95
C GLU A 140 9.58 16.80 -11.41
N LEU A 141 8.43 16.37 -10.87
CA LEU A 141 8.23 16.19 -9.41
C LEU A 141 9.19 15.14 -8.86
N VAL A 142 9.33 14.00 -9.52
CA VAL A 142 10.27 12.94 -9.14
C VAL A 142 11.70 13.47 -9.09
N GLY A 143 12.15 14.16 -10.13
CA GLY A 143 13.50 14.72 -10.20
C GLY A 143 13.81 15.69 -9.06
N ARG A 144 12.83 16.47 -8.61
CA ARG A 144 13.00 17.48 -7.56
C ARG A 144 12.85 16.95 -6.13
N HIS A 145 11.96 15.99 -5.92
CA HIS A 145 11.50 15.69 -4.55
C HIS A 145 11.62 14.22 -4.12
N LEU A 146 11.81 13.26 -5.04
CA LEU A 146 11.88 11.84 -4.71
C LEU A 146 12.82 11.51 -3.54
N PRO A 147 14.04 12.09 -3.46
CA PRO A 147 14.96 11.77 -2.35
C PRO A 147 14.41 12.12 -0.96
N LYS A 148 13.42 13.01 -0.86
CA LYS A 148 12.83 13.45 0.41
C LYS A 148 11.80 12.46 0.96
N LEU A 149 11.23 11.59 0.12
CA LEU A 149 10.08 10.74 0.46
C LEU A 149 10.43 9.47 1.26
N GLY A 150 11.70 9.24 1.55
CA GLY A 150 12.10 8.11 2.41
C GLY A 150 12.21 6.75 1.70
N PHE A 151 12.09 6.66 0.36
CA PHE A 151 12.20 5.37 -0.35
C PHE A 151 13.53 4.66 -0.13
N LYS A 152 14.63 5.42 -0.01
CA LYS A 152 15.92 4.86 0.35
C LYS A 152 15.91 4.26 1.76
N MET A 153 15.22 4.91 2.71
CA MET A 153 15.04 4.40 4.07
C MET A 153 14.27 3.09 4.06
N LEU A 154 13.19 2.97 3.27
CA LEU A 154 12.43 1.75 3.14
C LEU A 154 13.29 0.58 2.64
N SER A 155 14.08 0.79 1.58
CA SER A 155 15.01 -0.22 1.07
C SER A 155 16.05 -0.61 2.14
N GLN A 156 16.61 0.35 2.88
CA GLN A 156 17.56 0.09 3.95
C GLN A 156 16.95 -0.71 5.11
N ILE A 157 15.73 -0.39 5.53
CA ILE A 157 15.01 -1.14 6.59
C ILE A 157 14.91 -2.62 6.21
N MET A 158 14.56 -2.92 4.95
CA MET A 158 14.46 -4.29 4.48
C MET A 158 15.83 -4.95 4.34
N ASP A 159 16.84 -4.23 3.81
CA ASP A 159 18.21 -4.76 3.66
C ASP A 159 18.85 -5.10 5.01
N GLU A 160 18.64 -4.28 6.02
CA GLU A 160 19.22 -4.43 7.36
C GLU A 160 18.46 -5.44 8.24
N ALA A 161 17.28 -5.89 7.87
CA ALA A 161 16.50 -6.88 8.61
C ALA A 161 17.30 -8.19 8.76
N LYS A 162 17.41 -8.68 10.02
CA LYS A 162 18.31 -9.79 10.39
C LYS A 162 17.60 -11.10 10.73
N SER A 163 16.27 -11.09 10.76
CA SER A 163 15.49 -12.28 11.12
C SER A 163 14.16 -12.33 10.38
N ASN A 164 13.62 -13.53 10.25
CA ASN A 164 12.29 -13.74 9.68
C ASN A 164 11.22 -12.91 10.39
N SER A 165 11.25 -12.90 11.73
CA SER A 165 10.26 -12.14 12.52
C SER A 165 10.36 -10.63 12.26
N GLU A 166 11.55 -10.07 12.13
CA GLU A 166 11.74 -8.66 11.79
C GLU A 166 11.19 -8.35 10.39
N ILE A 167 11.43 -9.22 9.42
CA ILE A 167 10.90 -9.09 8.04
C ILE A 167 9.37 -9.12 8.06
N LEU A 168 8.75 -10.08 8.76
CA LEU A 168 7.28 -10.12 8.90
C LEU A 168 6.73 -8.87 9.57
N GLY A 169 7.44 -8.34 10.57
CA GLY A 169 7.07 -7.07 11.22
C GLY A 169 7.09 -5.90 10.26
N ILE A 170 8.12 -5.79 9.40
CA ILE A 170 8.20 -4.76 8.37
C ILE A 170 7.00 -4.89 7.41
N LEU A 171 6.69 -6.08 6.94
CA LEU A 171 5.57 -6.30 6.02
C LEU A 171 4.23 -5.90 6.66
N LEU A 172 3.94 -6.33 7.90
CA LEU A 172 2.73 -5.88 8.58
C LEU A 172 2.71 -4.35 8.79
N GLY A 173 3.85 -3.75 9.14
CA GLY A 173 3.92 -2.31 9.35
C GLY A 173 3.72 -1.49 8.07
N LEU A 174 3.95 -2.08 6.89
CA LEU A 174 3.62 -1.46 5.60
C LEU A 174 2.13 -1.57 5.26
N GLU A 175 1.44 -2.59 5.77
CA GLU A 175 0.03 -2.88 5.45
C GLU A 175 -0.95 -2.36 6.52
N ILE A 176 -0.51 -2.10 7.76
CA ILE A 176 -1.41 -1.87 8.90
C ILE A 176 -2.31 -0.64 8.75
N ASP A 177 -1.91 0.32 7.93
CA ASP A 177 -2.62 1.55 7.61
C ASP A 177 -3.03 1.64 6.13
N ALA A 178 -3.12 0.50 5.45
CA ALA A 178 -3.42 0.44 4.03
C ALA A 178 -4.76 1.12 3.68
N ASN A 179 -5.81 0.90 4.46
CA ASN A 179 -7.10 1.56 4.26
C ASN A 179 -6.99 3.09 4.35
N GLU A 180 -6.24 3.60 5.33
CA GLU A 180 -6.01 5.04 5.50
C GLU A 180 -5.12 5.60 4.39
N ASN A 181 -4.14 4.84 3.91
CA ASN A 181 -3.35 5.18 2.75
C ASN A 181 -4.25 5.35 1.52
N ILE A 182 -5.08 4.34 1.20
CA ILE A 182 -5.98 4.35 0.05
C ILE A 182 -6.98 5.51 0.14
N GLN A 183 -7.57 5.75 1.33
CA GLN A 183 -8.47 6.88 1.53
C GLN A 183 -7.76 8.23 1.33
N THR A 184 -6.55 8.38 1.86
CA THR A 184 -5.75 9.61 1.71
C THR A 184 -5.42 9.90 0.25
N ILE A 185 -5.08 8.87 -0.50
CA ILE A 185 -4.81 8.97 -1.94
C ILE A 185 -6.10 9.34 -2.69
N PHE A 186 -7.21 8.68 -2.37
CA PHE A 186 -8.51 9.02 -2.96
C PHE A 186 -8.85 10.48 -2.71
N ASP A 187 -8.72 10.98 -1.47
CA ASP A 187 -9.01 12.36 -1.10
C ASP A 187 -8.14 13.38 -1.87
N ALA A 188 -6.90 13.01 -2.16
CA ALA A 188 -6.00 13.84 -2.97
C ALA A 188 -6.41 13.86 -4.45
N LEU A 189 -6.74 12.69 -5.02
CA LEU A 189 -7.09 12.57 -6.44
C LEU A 189 -8.49 13.10 -6.74
N ALA A 190 -9.42 13.02 -5.79
CA ALA A 190 -10.78 13.53 -5.88
C ALA A 190 -10.87 15.05 -5.64
N TYR A 191 -9.96 15.83 -6.26
CA TYR A 191 -9.81 17.27 -6.02
C TYR A 191 -11.00 18.13 -6.49
N ASN A 192 -11.89 17.60 -7.32
CA ASN A 192 -13.17 18.19 -7.73
C ASN A 192 -14.18 17.09 -8.08
N ASP A 193 -15.43 17.47 -8.38
CA ASP A 193 -16.50 16.52 -8.65
C ASP A 193 -16.23 15.66 -9.91
N GLU A 194 -15.66 16.23 -10.96
CA GLU A 194 -15.30 15.50 -12.17
C GLU A 194 -14.21 14.45 -11.90
N ALA A 195 -13.15 14.84 -11.20
CA ALA A 195 -12.09 13.94 -10.80
C ALA A 195 -12.62 12.84 -9.86
N THR A 196 -13.51 13.18 -8.93
CA THR A 196 -14.15 12.22 -8.03
C THR A 196 -14.91 11.15 -8.80
N ILE A 197 -15.69 11.52 -9.81
CA ILE A 197 -16.43 10.58 -10.67
C ILE A 197 -15.46 9.67 -11.44
N LYS A 198 -14.37 10.22 -11.95
CA LYS A 198 -13.38 9.45 -12.72
C LYS A 198 -12.59 8.44 -11.85
N VAL A 199 -12.30 8.80 -10.62
CA VAL A 199 -11.39 8.04 -9.75
C VAL A 199 -12.10 6.92 -9.00
N LYS A 200 -13.32 7.17 -8.48
CA LYS A 200 -14.01 6.27 -7.53
C LYS A 200 -14.26 4.86 -8.07
N ASP A 201 -14.49 4.72 -9.37
CA ASP A 201 -14.85 3.46 -10.02
C ASP A 201 -13.67 2.90 -10.85
N THR A 202 -12.45 3.38 -10.62
CA THR A 202 -11.27 2.82 -11.29
C THR A 202 -10.92 1.45 -10.71
N PRO A 203 -10.40 0.53 -11.51
CA PRO A 203 -10.01 -0.81 -11.05
C PRO A 203 -9.06 -0.78 -9.85
N PHE A 204 -8.15 0.19 -9.81
CA PHE A 204 -7.24 0.34 -8.67
C PHE A 204 -7.99 0.50 -7.34
N PHE A 205 -8.92 1.44 -7.25
CA PHE A 205 -9.66 1.68 -5.99
C PHE A 205 -10.63 0.55 -5.66
N ILE A 206 -11.28 -0.06 -6.65
CA ILE A 206 -12.18 -1.19 -6.43
C ILE A 206 -11.42 -2.37 -5.80
N ILE A 207 -10.25 -2.74 -6.32
CA ILE A 207 -9.45 -3.85 -5.80
C ILE A 207 -9.02 -3.59 -4.37
N HIS A 208 -8.47 -2.41 -4.09
CA HIS A 208 -7.95 -2.09 -2.76
C HIS A 208 -9.04 -1.99 -1.70
N HIS A 209 -10.22 -1.45 -2.02
CA HIS A 209 -11.35 -1.45 -1.08
C HIS A 209 -11.82 -2.85 -0.66
N ILE A 210 -11.56 -3.87 -1.48
CA ILE A 210 -11.95 -5.26 -1.18
C ILE A 210 -10.82 -6.01 -0.44
N ALA A 211 -9.56 -5.73 -0.76
CA ALA A 211 -8.42 -6.57 -0.39
C ALA A 211 -7.73 -6.16 0.92
N GLU A 212 -7.69 -4.88 1.27
CA GLU A 212 -6.78 -4.36 2.31
C GLU A 212 -7.01 -4.96 3.71
N ASP A 213 -8.25 -5.06 4.17
CA ASP A 213 -8.55 -5.65 5.48
C ASP A 213 -8.11 -7.11 5.57
N GLU A 214 -8.11 -7.83 4.46
CA GLU A 214 -7.70 -9.22 4.40
C GLU A 214 -6.17 -9.34 4.46
N HIS A 215 -5.43 -8.51 3.77
CA HIS A 215 -3.97 -8.47 3.82
C HIS A 215 -3.47 -8.19 5.25
N ILE A 216 -4.08 -7.24 5.94
CA ILE A 216 -3.75 -6.96 7.35
C ILE A 216 -3.97 -8.20 8.22
N ARG A 217 -5.15 -8.85 8.13
CA ARG A 217 -5.49 -10.03 8.94
C ARG A 217 -4.58 -11.21 8.64
N LEU A 218 -4.20 -11.41 7.38
CA LEU A 218 -3.26 -12.47 6.98
C LEU A 218 -1.87 -12.23 7.56
N ASN A 219 -1.37 -11.00 7.52
CA ASN A 219 -0.09 -10.64 8.12
C ASN A 219 -0.11 -10.82 9.65
N VAL A 220 -1.23 -10.51 10.32
CA VAL A 220 -1.42 -10.79 11.76
C VAL A 220 -1.49 -12.30 12.04
N ALA A 221 -2.16 -13.08 11.20
CA ALA A 221 -2.17 -14.55 11.31
C ALA A 221 -0.74 -15.13 11.13
N ASN A 222 0.07 -14.57 10.24
CA ASN A 222 1.47 -14.93 10.08
C ASN A 222 2.30 -14.58 11.33
N PHE A 223 2.07 -13.42 11.95
CA PHE A 223 2.68 -13.08 13.24
C PHE A 223 2.36 -14.14 14.29
N LEU A 224 1.09 -14.48 14.47
CA LEU A 224 0.64 -15.48 15.44
C LEU A 224 1.23 -16.86 15.15
N ARG A 225 1.42 -17.21 13.90
CA ARG A 225 1.96 -18.51 13.49
C ARG A 225 3.47 -18.62 13.71
N PHE A 226 4.22 -17.58 13.40
CA PHE A 226 5.67 -17.65 13.29
C PHE A 226 6.43 -16.95 14.42
N CYS A 227 5.77 -16.13 15.23
CA CYS A 227 6.40 -15.43 16.35
C CYS A 227 5.92 -15.98 17.67
N GLN A 228 6.37 -17.21 18.03
CA GLN A 228 5.90 -17.95 19.19
C GLN A 228 6.66 -17.59 20.48
N THR A 229 7.90 -17.14 20.37
CA THR A 229 8.74 -16.77 21.51
C THR A 229 8.73 -15.26 21.74
N GLU A 230 8.97 -14.82 22.97
CA GLU A 230 9.07 -13.38 23.28
C GLU A 230 10.18 -12.69 22.43
N SER A 231 11.31 -13.36 22.23
CA SER A 231 12.39 -12.82 21.37
C SER A 231 11.98 -12.64 19.93
N GLU A 232 11.13 -13.52 19.38
CA GLU A 232 10.58 -13.37 18.02
C GLU A 232 9.57 -12.23 17.96
N LYS A 233 8.71 -12.09 18.97
CA LYS A 233 7.76 -10.97 19.09
C LYS A 233 8.47 -9.62 19.19
N GLU A 234 9.55 -9.53 19.99
CA GLU A 234 10.36 -8.32 20.09
C GLU A 234 10.98 -7.92 18.75
N LYS A 235 11.54 -8.88 18.02
CA LYS A 235 12.11 -8.64 16.68
C LYS A 235 11.03 -8.24 15.68
N PHE A 236 9.86 -8.87 15.74
CA PHE A 236 8.71 -8.49 14.91
C PHE A 236 8.30 -7.04 15.19
N LEU A 237 8.14 -6.65 16.46
CA LEU A 237 7.79 -5.29 16.84
C LEU A 237 8.84 -4.27 16.39
N LEU A 238 10.13 -4.64 16.43
CA LEU A 238 11.20 -3.79 15.90
C LEU A 238 11.03 -3.53 14.40
N GLY A 239 10.74 -4.57 13.62
CA GLY A 239 10.48 -4.44 12.19
C GLY A 239 9.21 -3.61 11.90
N PHE A 240 8.13 -3.89 12.64
CA PHE A 240 6.87 -3.17 12.57
C PHE A 240 7.06 -1.66 12.81
N ASP A 241 7.72 -1.29 13.91
CA ASP A 241 7.95 0.12 14.26
C ASP A 241 8.80 0.86 13.20
N LYS A 242 9.78 0.17 12.58
CA LYS A 242 10.57 0.74 11.49
C LYS A 242 9.71 1.08 10.27
N ALA A 243 8.78 0.22 9.89
CA ALA A 243 7.89 0.46 8.76
C ALA A 243 6.86 1.56 9.06
N VAL A 244 6.29 1.58 10.26
CA VAL A 244 5.41 2.68 10.72
C VAL A 244 6.15 4.02 10.72
N ASN A 245 7.41 4.06 11.14
CA ASN A 245 8.23 5.26 11.06
C ASN A 245 8.50 5.71 9.62
N PHE A 246 8.61 4.76 8.67
CA PHE A 246 8.67 5.10 7.25
C PHE A 246 7.39 5.82 6.80
N TRP A 247 6.19 5.33 7.14
CA TRP A 247 4.93 6.00 6.79
C TRP A 247 4.82 7.40 7.39
N SER A 248 5.18 7.57 8.65
CA SER A 248 5.22 8.89 9.29
C SER A 248 6.15 9.84 8.55
N HIS A 249 7.34 9.38 8.16
CA HIS A 249 8.27 10.17 7.37
C HIS A 249 7.71 10.50 5.98
N TYR A 250 7.15 9.50 5.29
CA TYR A 250 6.62 9.63 3.93
C TYR A 250 5.52 10.69 3.85
N TRP A 251 4.49 10.59 4.70
CA TRP A 251 3.37 11.52 4.67
C TRP A 251 3.75 12.93 5.17
N ASN A 252 4.65 13.05 6.13
CA ASN A 252 5.19 14.34 6.54
C ASN A 252 6.03 14.99 5.43
N ALA A 253 6.88 14.24 4.76
CA ALA A 253 7.65 14.74 3.61
C ALA A 253 6.72 15.14 2.44
N MET A 254 5.66 14.35 2.18
CA MET A 254 4.63 14.68 1.19
C MET A 254 3.98 16.03 1.48
N SER A 255 3.61 16.25 2.74
CA SER A 255 3.05 17.52 3.21
C SER A 255 3.98 18.70 2.95
N GLN A 256 5.27 18.53 3.21
CA GLN A 256 6.29 19.56 2.92
C GLN A 256 6.47 19.82 1.42
N VAL A 257 6.39 18.77 0.59
CA VAL A 257 6.45 18.91 -0.87
C VAL A 257 5.26 19.72 -1.38
N ILE A 258 4.06 19.47 -0.86
CA ILE A 258 2.87 20.27 -1.19
C ILE A 258 3.10 21.76 -0.86
N ASP A 259 3.64 22.05 0.33
CA ASP A 259 3.90 23.43 0.74
C ASP A 259 4.96 24.11 -0.16
N MET A 260 6.02 23.38 -0.55
CA MET A 260 7.05 23.90 -1.45
C MET A 260 6.53 24.21 -2.86
N GLU A 261 5.75 23.29 -3.43
CA GLU A 261 5.19 23.46 -4.79
C GLU A 261 4.08 24.52 -4.81
N ALA A 262 3.39 24.78 -3.70
CA ALA A 262 2.40 25.84 -3.61
C ALA A 262 3.03 27.25 -3.59
N LEU A 263 4.34 27.35 -3.33
CA LEU A 263 5.09 28.62 -3.29
C LEU A 263 5.91 28.87 -4.57
N ALA A 264 6.02 27.85 -5.46
CA ALA A 264 6.80 27.91 -6.69
C ALA A 264 5.97 28.45 -7.86
#